data_a76a51a219d21b3b8f4e9d7b28c171fe
#
_entry.id   a76a51a219d21b3b8f4e9d7b28c171fe
#
_cell.length_a   1.000
_cell.length_b   1.000
_cell.length_c   1.000
_cell.angle_alpha   90.00
_cell.angle_beta   90.00
_cell.angle_gamma   90.00
#
_symmetry.space_group_name_H-M   'P 1'
#
loop_
_entity.id
_entity.type
_entity.pdbx_description
1 polymer ?
#
loop_
_entity_poly.entity_id
_entity_poly.type
_entity_poly.pdbx_seq_one_letter_code
_entity_poly.pdbx_strand_id
1 'polypeptide(L)'
;GAEAHRELARDAVRRSLVLMKDPEGLLPLDPAGRYRIAGAGADDIGFQYGGWTISWQGTGNVNADFPGARSILDGFVQHAQTAGGDVALYDPDETVSQIDAAIMVMAEAPYAEGQGDIETLAWQQGRSRDLNLIREFSEQDIPVITIFLTGRPLWVNAELNASDAFVIAWLPGSEGHAVADVMMAAQEGHQRYPFEGRLPMPWPAHELNPLGHELSVSQHAFPVGFGLTASDKEPWIALTEVPIGAPKTLETWVFDKGVRDPWTLFVGDDFDWSVEVGPRGATSKRGELSLTVVDRKVQEDARRLEFTGKGKHLSQVYFQFHDPVNMRALEMADGALSF
;
A
#
# COMPACT_ATOMS: atom_id res chain seq x y z
N GLY A 1 -7.82 25.08 0.44
CA GLY A 1 -8.63 25.40 1.63
C GLY A 1 -8.02 26.52 2.44
N ALA A 2 -8.81 27.11 3.37
CA ALA A 2 -8.28 28.08 4.30
C ALA A 2 -7.25 27.43 5.23
N GLU A 3 -6.24 28.19 5.66
CA GLU A 3 -5.15 27.69 6.52
C GLU A 3 -5.68 26.99 7.79
N ALA A 4 -6.68 27.61 8.46
CA ALA A 4 -7.29 27.02 9.64
C ALA A 4 -7.97 25.66 9.39
N HIS A 5 -8.53 25.43 8.19
CA HIS A 5 -9.11 24.13 7.83
C HIS A 5 -8.03 23.08 7.55
N ARG A 6 -6.93 23.48 6.94
CA ARG A 6 -5.79 22.60 6.69
C ARG A 6 -5.13 22.18 8.01
N GLU A 7 -4.93 23.13 8.94
CA GLU A 7 -4.38 22.79 10.26
C GLU A 7 -5.30 21.85 11.05
N LEU A 8 -6.62 22.04 10.97
CA LEU A 8 -7.57 21.11 11.58
C LEU A 8 -7.47 19.71 10.96
N ALA A 9 -7.36 19.61 9.63
CA ALA A 9 -7.18 18.33 8.93
C ALA A 9 -5.84 17.68 9.32
N ARG A 10 -4.78 18.47 9.41
CA ARG A 10 -3.46 18.03 9.86
C ARG A 10 -3.49 17.50 11.30
N ASP A 11 -4.18 18.19 12.21
CA ASP A 11 -4.36 17.72 13.59
C ASP A 11 -5.17 16.41 13.64
N ALA A 12 -6.19 16.26 12.80
CA ALA A 12 -6.96 15.03 12.69
C ALA A 12 -6.06 13.85 12.24
N VAL A 13 -5.17 14.04 11.25
CA VAL A 13 -4.21 13.01 10.83
C VAL A 13 -3.29 12.63 11.99
N ARG A 14 -2.66 13.60 12.66
CA ARG A 14 -1.77 13.33 13.80
C ARG A 14 -2.43 12.47 14.88
N ARG A 15 -3.69 12.77 15.22
CA ARG A 15 -4.45 12.07 16.25
C ARG A 15 -5.03 10.73 15.83
N SER A 16 -5.09 10.45 14.53
CA SER A 16 -5.63 9.20 14.01
C SER A 16 -4.59 8.08 13.87
N LEU A 17 -3.29 8.40 13.88
CA LEU A 17 -2.23 7.41 13.70
C LEU A 17 -2.24 6.40 14.84
N VAL A 18 -2.29 5.11 14.49
CA VAL A 18 -2.28 4.01 15.47
C VAL A 18 -0.94 3.29 15.42
N LEU A 19 -0.18 3.36 16.51
CA LEU A 19 1.04 2.57 16.66
C LEU A 19 0.68 1.14 17.02
N MET A 20 1.00 0.18 16.13
CA MET A 20 0.68 -1.23 16.31
C MET A 20 1.84 -2.03 16.89
N LYS A 21 3.09 -1.61 16.60
CA LYS A 21 4.31 -2.30 17.01
C LYS A 21 5.47 -1.31 17.09
N ASP A 22 6.24 -1.35 18.15
CA ASP A 22 7.55 -0.68 18.31
C ASP A 22 8.27 -1.18 19.58
N PRO A 23 8.65 -2.47 19.64
CA PRO A 23 9.21 -3.07 20.85
C PRO A 23 10.57 -2.49 21.25
N GLU A 24 11.38 -2.10 20.25
CA GLU A 24 12.72 -1.53 20.46
C GLU A 24 12.70 -0.02 20.66
N GLY A 25 11.56 0.63 20.39
CA GLY A 25 11.42 2.07 20.55
C GLY A 25 12.17 2.88 19.52
N LEU A 26 12.01 2.51 18.26
CA LEU A 26 12.57 3.22 17.14
C LEU A 26 11.93 4.60 16.94
N LEU A 27 10.67 4.74 17.34
CA LEU A 27 9.91 5.98 17.21
C LEU A 27 9.94 6.81 18.49
N PRO A 28 10.07 8.15 18.37
CA PRO A 28 10.21 8.93 17.14
C PRO A 28 11.61 8.89 16.55
N LEU A 29 11.70 8.96 15.21
CA LEU A 29 12.96 8.98 14.47
C LEU A 29 13.74 10.29 14.68
N ASP A 30 15.06 10.20 14.67
CA ASP A 30 15.93 11.39 14.69
C ASP A 30 15.80 12.15 13.34
N PRO A 31 15.36 13.40 13.33
CA PRO A 31 15.26 14.16 12.09
C PRO A 31 16.63 14.46 11.41
N ALA A 32 17.75 14.30 12.12
CA ALA A 32 19.08 14.39 11.54
C ALA A 32 19.59 13.07 10.93
N GLY A 33 18.80 11.99 11.06
CA GLY A 33 19.10 10.67 10.52
C GLY A 33 19.01 10.58 9.01
N ARG A 34 19.39 9.42 8.51
CA ARG A 34 19.39 9.09 7.08
C ARG A 34 18.39 7.97 6.80
N TYR A 35 17.37 8.24 5.98
CA TYR A 35 16.25 7.33 5.72
C TYR A 35 15.99 7.16 4.23
N ARG A 36 15.54 5.97 3.82
CA ARG A 36 15.00 5.72 2.48
C ARG A 36 13.54 5.31 2.61
N ILE A 37 12.68 5.98 1.84
CA ILE A 37 11.25 5.73 1.84
C ILE A 37 10.89 4.93 0.60
N ALA A 38 10.22 3.79 0.80
CA ALA A 38 9.79 2.89 -0.24
C ALA A 38 8.29 2.61 -0.16
N GLY A 39 7.74 1.93 -1.17
CA GLY A 39 6.34 1.53 -1.22
C GLY A 39 5.44 2.49 -1.98
N ALA A 40 4.27 1.98 -2.39
CA ALA A 40 3.36 2.68 -3.29
C ALA A 40 2.82 4.00 -2.73
N GLY A 41 2.63 4.07 -1.40
CA GLY A 41 2.09 5.26 -0.75
C GLY A 41 3.13 6.33 -0.39
N ALA A 42 4.42 6.12 -0.70
CA ALA A 42 5.50 7.01 -0.26
C ALA A 42 5.33 8.44 -0.77
N ASP A 43 5.13 8.60 -2.08
CA ASP A 43 4.98 9.90 -2.75
C ASP A 43 3.78 9.99 -3.69
N ASP A 44 2.86 9.06 -3.64
CA ASP A 44 1.62 9.09 -4.40
C ASP A 44 0.44 9.53 -3.52
N ILE A 45 0.00 10.77 -3.74
CA ILE A 45 -1.11 11.39 -3.00
C ILE A 45 -2.44 10.68 -3.30
N GLY A 46 -2.58 10.03 -4.45
CA GLY A 46 -3.77 9.26 -4.81
C GLY A 46 -4.09 8.17 -3.80
N PHE A 47 -3.06 7.50 -3.23
CA PHE A 47 -3.23 6.49 -2.19
C PHE A 47 -3.60 7.05 -0.81
N GLN A 48 -3.48 8.35 -0.60
CA GLN A 48 -3.87 9.00 0.65
C GLN A 48 -5.38 9.25 0.74
N TYR A 49 -6.12 9.02 -0.36
CA TYR A 49 -7.57 9.21 -0.45
C TYR A 49 -8.30 7.89 -0.67
N GLY A 50 -9.60 7.90 -0.39
CA GLY A 50 -10.50 6.79 -0.67
C GLY A 50 -11.27 6.96 -1.97
N GLY A 51 -12.20 6.06 -2.24
CA GLY A 51 -13.16 6.15 -3.32
C GLY A 51 -13.99 7.44 -3.27
N TRP A 52 -14.64 7.80 -4.37
CA TRP A 52 -15.39 9.04 -4.57
C TRP A 52 -14.53 10.32 -4.50
N THR A 53 -13.22 10.16 -4.60
CA THR A 53 -12.28 11.28 -4.70
C THR A 53 -11.92 11.51 -6.14
N ILE A 54 -12.42 12.60 -6.74
CA ILE A 54 -12.29 13.00 -8.16
C ILE A 54 -12.98 12.02 -9.10
N SER A 55 -12.68 10.72 -9.00
CA SER A 55 -13.36 9.64 -9.75
C SER A 55 -14.15 8.74 -8.79
N TRP A 56 -15.03 7.88 -9.33
CA TRP A 56 -15.82 6.97 -8.51
C TRP A 56 -14.96 6.04 -7.66
N GLN A 57 -14.04 5.33 -8.27
CA GLN A 57 -13.15 4.43 -7.53
C GLN A 57 -12.01 5.17 -6.81
N GLY A 58 -11.76 6.44 -7.12
CA GLY A 58 -10.64 7.20 -6.57
C GLY A 58 -9.29 6.85 -7.20
N THR A 59 -9.28 5.92 -8.16
CA THR A 59 -8.06 5.44 -8.83
C THR A 59 -7.65 6.33 -10.01
N GLY A 60 -6.40 6.19 -10.45
CA GLY A 60 -5.86 6.88 -11.63
C GLY A 60 -5.58 8.36 -11.45
N ASN A 61 -5.71 8.90 -10.26
CA ASN A 61 -5.31 10.26 -9.93
C ASN A 61 -3.77 10.33 -9.80
N VAL A 62 -3.22 11.50 -10.11
CA VAL A 62 -1.80 11.79 -9.93
C VAL A 62 -1.64 12.98 -8.99
N ASN A 63 -0.45 13.20 -8.43
CA ASN A 63 -0.22 14.28 -7.45
C ASN A 63 -0.70 15.66 -7.94
N ALA A 64 -0.59 15.92 -9.24
CA ALA A 64 -1.07 17.17 -9.85
C ALA A 64 -2.59 17.40 -9.77
N ASP A 65 -3.37 16.33 -9.60
CA ASP A 65 -4.84 16.42 -9.44
C ASP A 65 -5.25 16.92 -8.04
N PHE A 66 -4.31 17.01 -7.11
CA PHE A 66 -4.53 17.41 -5.71
C PHE A 66 -3.77 18.70 -5.35
N PRO A 67 -4.14 19.86 -5.93
CA PRO A 67 -3.38 21.08 -5.72
C PRO A 67 -3.32 21.47 -4.24
N GLY A 68 -2.09 21.61 -3.73
CA GLY A 68 -1.81 21.96 -2.35
C GLY A 68 -1.87 20.80 -1.35
N ALA A 69 -2.19 19.57 -1.77
CA ALA A 69 -1.96 18.39 -0.96
C ALA A 69 -0.45 18.06 -0.90
N ARG A 70 -0.06 17.32 0.14
CA ARG A 70 1.33 16.94 0.36
C ARG A 70 1.44 15.47 0.66
N SER A 71 2.48 14.85 0.10
CA SER A 71 2.75 13.42 0.29
C SER A 71 3.34 13.11 1.68
N ILE A 72 3.41 11.83 2.00
CA ILE A 72 4.13 11.36 3.20
C ILE A 72 5.61 11.70 3.07
N LEU A 73 6.22 11.45 1.90
CA LEU A 73 7.62 11.81 1.62
C LEU A 73 7.89 13.30 1.92
N ASP A 74 7.01 14.21 1.47
CA ASP A 74 7.15 15.65 1.73
C ASP A 74 7.33 15.98 3.21
N GLY A 75 6.62 15.27 4.09
CA GLY A 75 6.71 15.47 5.53
C GLY A 75 8.06 15.09 6.08
N PHE A 76 8.53 13.89 5.76
CA PHE A 76 9.83 13.39 6.21
C PHE A 76 10.99 14.25 5.66
N VAL A 77 10.95 14.59 4.38
CA VAL A 77 11.95 15.48 3.75
C VAL A 77 11.99 16.85 4.44
N GLN A 78 10.84 17.44 4.73
CA GLN A 78 10.76 18.75 5.40
C GLN A 78 11.42 18.73 6.78
N HIS A 79 11.13 17.69 7.59
CA HIS A 79 11.72 17.57 8.93
C HIS A 79 13.22 17.31 8.86
N ALA A 80 13.66 16.40 8.00
CA ALA A 80 15.08 16.08 7.82
C ALA A 80 15.89 17.28 7.33
N GLN A 81 15.42 18.00 6.33
CA GLN A 81 16.09 19.21 5.82
C GLN A 81 16.31 20.26 6.90
N THR A 82 15.34 20.43 7.81
CA THR A 82 15.44 21.39 8.91
C THR A 82 16.51 20.99 9.92
N ALA A 83 16.76 19.70 10.09
CA ALA A 83 17.70 19.14 11.07
C ALA A 83 19.06 18.74 10.46
N GLY A 84 19.23 18.81 9.14
CA GLY A 84 20.43 18.37 8.43
C GLY A 84 20.50 16.88 8.16
N GLY A 85 19.37 16.19 8.24
CA GLY A 85 19.21 14.79 7.85
C GLY A 85 19.04 14.57 6.35
N ASP A 86 18.98 13.31 5.94
CA ASP A 86 18.88 12.88 4.55
C ASP A 86 17.69 11.90 4.37
N VAL A 87 16.68 12.32 3.60
CA VAL A 87 15.50 11.50 3.28
C VAL A 87 15.25 11.57 1.79
N ALA A 88 15.15 10.39 1.16
CA ALA A 88 14.84 10.25 -0.25
C ALA A 88 13.99 9.00 -0.52
N LEU A 89 13.39 8.93 -1.70
CA LEU A 89 12.83 7.67 -2.20
C LEU A 89 13.92 6.61 -2.36
N TYR A 90 13.57 5.39 -2.03
CA TYR A 90 14.45 4.23 -2.27
C TYR A 90 14.61 4.00 -3.77
N ASP A 91 15.85 3.93 -4.19
CA ASP A 91 16.25 3.54 -5.54
C ASP A 91 17.08 2.24 -5.42
N PRO A 92 16.62 1.11 -5.97
CA PRO A 92 17.36 -0.15 -5.90
C PRO A 92 18.72 -0.10 -6.61
N ASP A 93 18.93 0.84 -7.54
CA ASP A 93 20.18 1.05 -8.25
C ASP A 93 21.16 1.97 -7.48
N GLU A 94 20.71 2.60 -6.39
CA GLU A 94 21.53 3.44 -5.54
C GLU A 94 22.33 2.60 -4.54
N THR A 95 23.65 2.73 -4.54
CA THR A 95 24.49 2.16 -3.48
C THR A 95 24.36 3.03 -2.22
N VAL A 96 23.37 2.76 -1.39
CA VAL A 96 23.19 3.50 -0.13
C VAL A 96 24.11 2.91 0.94
N SER A 97 25.22 3.58 1.21
CA SER A 97 26.04 3.24 2.36
C SER A 97 25.47 3.88 3.62
N GLN A 98 25.00 3.05 4.56
CA GLN A 98 24.56 3.46 5.90
C GLN A 98 23.30 4.33 5.90
N ILE A 99 22.15 3.68 5.89
CA ILE A 99 20.86 4.29 6.28
C ILE A 99 20.53 3.82 7.72
N ASP A 100 19.92 4.73 8.48
CA ASP A 100 19.54 4.46 9.87
C ASP A 100 18.27 3.61 9.95
N ALA A 101 17.35 3.78 8.98
CA ALA A 101 16.19 2.92 8.79
C ALA A 101 15.60 3.07 7.38
N ALA A 102 14.86 2.04 6.96
CA ALA A 102 13.94 2.09 5.82
C ALA A 102 12.52 2.39 6.31
N ILE A 103 11.79 3.25 5.59
CA ILE A 103 10.39 3.56 5.85
C ILE A 103 9.58 2.98 4.70
N MET A 104 8.86 1.91 4.98
CA MET A 104 7.99 1.25 4.01
C MET A 104 6.58 1.83 4.08
N VAL A 105 6.08 2.45 3.02
CA VAL A 105 4.72 2.97 2.95
C VAL A 105 3.86 2.05 2.09
N MET A 106 3.30 1.05 2.74
CA MET A 106 2.30 0.17 2.15
C MET A 106 1.02 0.95 1.93
N ALA A 107 0.34 0.72 0.81
CA ALA A 107 -0.88 1.47 0.49
C ALA A 107 -1.89 0.60 -0.25
N GLU A 108 -3.11 0.54 0.27
CA GLU A 108 -4.25 -0.03 -0.41
C GLU A 108 -4.72 0.95 -1.50
N ALA A 109 -4.90 0.45 -2.74
CA ALA A 109 -5.45 1.28 -3.80
C ALA A 109 -6.84 1.79 -3.40
N PRO A 110 -7.19 3.05 -3.73
CA PRO A 110 -8.53 3.56 -3.49
C PRO A 110 -9.60 2.68 -4.12
N TYR A 111 -10.75 2.58 -3.48
CA TYR A 111 -11.88 1.79 -3.95
C TYR A 111 -13.21 2.40 -3.51
N ALA A 112 -14.23 2.14 -4.28
CA ALA A 112 -15.63 2.33 -3.96
C ALA A 112 -16.41 1.01 -4.16
N GLU A 113 -17.72 1.09 -4.35
CA GLU A 113 -18.60 -0.07 -4.53
C GLU A 113 -18.12 -0.93 -5.71
N GLY A 114 -18.18 -2.21 -5.55
CA GLY A 114 -17.76 -3.20 -6.52
C GLY A 114 -16.26 -3.51 -6.42
N GLN A 115 -15.36 -2.57 -6.63
CA GLN A 115 -13.92 -2.82 -6.48
C GLN A 115 -13.51 -2.99 -5.01
N GLY A 116 -14.25 -2.37 -4.10
CA GLY A 116 -14.04 -2.52 -2.67
C GLY A 116 -14.57 -3.84 -2.09
N ASP A 117 -15.34 -4.63 -2.87
CA ASP A 117 -15.87 -5.90 -2.42
C ASP A 117 -14.77 -6.96 -2.51
N ILE A 118 -14.33 -7.45 -1.35
CA ILE A 118 -13.25 -8.45 -1.25
C ILE A 118 -13.75 -9.73 -0.59
N GLU A 119 -13.28 -10.87 -1.06
CA GLU A 119 -13.61 -12.18 -0.50
C GLU A 119 -12.71 -12.57 0.68
N THR A 120 -11.54 -11.96 0.77
CA THR A 120 -10.54 -12.19 1.81
C THR A 120 -9.96 -10.89 2.31
N LEU A 121 -9.58 -10.86 3.58
CA LEU A 121 -8.86 -9.74 4.19
C LEU A 121 -7.34 -9.82 3.97
N ALA A 122 -6.83 -10.85 3.27
CA ALA A 122 -5.40 -10.97 3.02
C ALA A 122 -4.86 -9.78 2.23
N TRP A 123 -3.82 -9.14 2.76
CA TRP A 123 -3.08 -8.12 2.05
C TRP A 123 -2.35 -8.72 0.85
N GLN A 124 -2.43 -8.05 -0.29
CA GLN A 124 -1.75 -8.45 -1.54
C GLN A 124 -1.85 -9.96 -1.82
N GLN A 125 -3.07 -10.52 -1.73
CA GLN A 125 -3.29 -11.97 -1.94
C GLN A 125 -2.56 -12.47 -3.20
N GLY A 126 -1.65 -13.44 -3.00
CA GLY A 126 -0.81 -13.98 -4.08
C GLY A 126 0.30 -13.05 -4.58
N ARG A 127 0.54 -11.93 -3.94
CA ARG A 127 1.68 -11.05 -4.15
C ARG A 127 2.40 -10.83 -2.82
N SER A 128 3.72 -10.75 -2.86
CA SER A 128 4.53 -10.51 -1.66
C SER A 128 5.47 -9.31 -1.85
N ARG A 129 5.11 -8.38 -2.73
CA ARG A 129 6.00 -7.28 -3.13
C ARG A 129 6.46 -6.46 -1.93
N ASP A 130 5.51 -6.01 -1.09
CA ASP A 130 5.83 -5.18 0.07
C ASP A 130 6.59 -5.99 1.12
N LEU A 131 6.15 -7.22 1.40
CA LEU A 131 6.81 -8.13 2.33
C LEU A 131 8.24 -8.48 1.88
N ASN A 132 8.44 -8.74 0.59
CA ASN A 132 9.76 -9.05 0.05
C ASN A 132 10.71 -7.87 0.22
N LEU A 133 10.25 -6.65 -0.04
CA LEU A 133 11.06 -5.45 0.16
C LEU A 133 11.38 -5.18 1.65
N ILE A 134 10.42 -5.40 2.55
CA ILE A 134 10.65 -5.32 4.00
C ILE A 134 11.75 -6.33 4.40
N ARG A 135 11.65 -7.58 3.94
CA ARG A 135 12.64 -8.62 4.23
C ARG A 135 14.00 -8.32 3.62
N GLU A 136 14.05 -7.76 2.41
CA GLU A 136 15.30 -7.35 1.76
C GLU A 136 16.08 -6.31 2.60
N PHE A 137 15.40 -5.34 3.20
CA PHE A 137 16.03 -4.40 4.12
C PHE A 137 16.49 -5.10 5.42
N SER A 138 15.64 -5.95 5.99
CA SER A 138 15.98 -6.68 7.23
C SER A 138 17.17 -7.62 7.03
N GLU A 139 17.33 -8.26 5.88
CA GLU A 139 18.49 -9.09 5.52
C GLU A 139 19.79 -8.30 5.42
N GLN A 140 19.71 -6.98 5.28
CA GLN A 140 20.83 -6.05 5.28
C GLN A 140 21.07 -5.40 6.65
N ASP A 141 20.43 -5.91 7.71
CA ASP A 141 20.47 -5.35 9.07
C ASP A 141 19.96 -3.89 9.13
N ILE A 142 19.06 -3.50 8.23
CA ILE A 142 18.43 -2.18 8.19
C ILE A 142 17.09 -2.26 8.90
N PRO A 143 16.87 -1.48 9.99
CA PRO A 143 15.56 -1.42 10.65
C PRO A 143 14.46 -0.94 9.71
N VAL A 144 13.29 -1.59 9.76
CA VAL A 144 12.15 -1.26 8.89
C VAL A 144 10.98 -0.71 9.69
N ILE A 145 10.57 0.50 9.39
CA ILE A 145 9.36 1.11 9.93
C ILE A 145 8.29 1.09 8.83
N THR A 146 7.20 0.37 9.07
CA THR A 146 6.10 0.30 8.11
C THR A 146 4.98 1.28 8.47
N ILE A 147 4.54 2.05 7.48
CA ILE A 147 3.35 2.90 7.50
C ILE A 147 2.33 2.24 6.58
N PHE A 148 1.12 2.01 7.05
CA PHE A 148 0.07 1.39 6.25
C PHE A 148 -1.09 2.34 5.99
N LEU A 149 -1.29 2.67 4.71
CA LEU A 149 -2.43 3.43 4.20
C LEU A 149 -3.53 2.45 3.81
N THR A 150 -4.66 2.51 4.50
CA THR A 150 -5.80 1.62 4.24
C THR A 150 -7.10 2.23 4.74
N GLY A 151 -8.20 1.93 4.07
CA GLY A 151 -9.55 2.30 4.49
C GLY A 151 -10.22 1.26 5.40
N ARG A 152 -9.59 0.12 5.66
CA ARG A 152 -10.15 -1.02 6.41
C ARG A 152 -9.06 -1.87 7.08
N PRO A 153 -9.39 -2.67 8.11
CA PRO A 153 -8.48 -3.66 8.64
C PRO A 153 -8.23 -4.77 7.62
N LEU A 154 -6.95 -5.04 7.35
CA LEU A 154 -6.52 -6.15 6.49
C LEU A 154 -5.58 -7.08 7.26
N TRP A 155 -5.54 -8.34 6.86
CA TRP A 155 -4.63 -9.33 7.44
C TRP A 155 -3.22 -9.11 6.88
N VAL A 156 -2.35 -8.56 7.71
CA VAL A 156 -0.96 -8.14 7.40
C VAL A 156 0.03 -8.74 8.41
N ASN A 157 -0.26 -9.95 8.91
CA ASN A 157 0.54 -10.56 9.98
C ASN A 157 2.00 -10.74 9.58
N ALA A 158 2.28 -11.10 8.33
CA ALA A 158 3.63 -11.29 7.84
C ALA A 158 4.41 -9.97 7.79
N GLU A 159 3.77 -8.90 7.33
CA GLU A 159 4.35 -7.56 7.28
C GLU A 159 4.55 -6.98 8.69
N LEU A 160 3.59 -7.20 9.60
CA LEU A 160 3.71 -6.86 11.01
C LEU A 160 4.89 -7.58 11.67
N ASN A 161 5.04 -8.89 11.42
CA ASN A 161 6.16 -9.65 11.97
C ASN A 161 7.51 -9.18 11.44
N ALA A 162 7.59 -8.93 10.13
CA ALA A 162 8.83 -8.56 9.45
C ALA A 162 9.29 -7.12 9.70
N SER A 163 8.39 -6.22 10.11
CA SER A 163 8.72 -4.82 10.42
C SER A 163 9.19 -4.67 11.86
N ASP A 164 10.10 -3.73 12.13
CA ASP A 164 10.55 -3.39 13.50
C ASP A 164 9.56 -2.45 14.19
N ALA A 165 8.97 -1.50 13.46
CA ALA A 165 7.83 -0.71 13.92
C ALA A 165 6.72 -0.69 12.87
N PHE A 166 5.44 -0.56 13.31
CA PHE A 166 4.30 -0.58 12.40
C PHE A 166 3.24 0.43 12.82
N VAL A 167 2.85 1.30 11.89
CA VAL A 167 1.89 2.38 12.10
C VAL A 167 0.76 2.29 11.07
N ILE A 168 -0.49 2.32 11.53
CA ILE A 168 -1.66 2.51 10.66
C ILE A 168 -1.89 4.01 10.51
N ALA A 169 -1.87 4.50 9.28
CA ALA A 169 -2.10 5.92 8.98
C ALA A 169 -3.45 6.20 8.33
N TRP A 170 -4.27 5.15 8.12
CA TRP A 170 -5.56 5.27 7.47
C TRP A 170 -5.48 5.98 6.12
N LEU A 171 -6.33 6.99 5.89
CA LEU A 171 -6.38 7.80 4.68
C LEU A 171 -6.15 9.27 5.04
N PRO A 172 -4.90 9.75 5.08
CA PRO A 172 -4.58 11.11 5.56
C PRO A 172 -5.00 12.24 4.59
N GLY A 173 -5.51 11.91 3.40
CA GLY A 173 -6.01 12.88 2.43
C GLY A 173 -4.94 13.88 2.00
N SER A 174 -5.28 15.18 2.02
CA SER A 174 -4.36 16.25 1.60
C SER A 174 -3.19 16.50 2.55
N GLU A 175 -3.23 15.94 3.76
CA GLU A 175 -2.28 16.24 4.82
C GLU A 175 -1.37 15.03 5.15
N GLY A 176 -0.96 14.24 4.14
CA GLY A 176 -0.09 13.08 4.32
C GLY A 176 1.23 13.40 5.04
N HIS A 177 1.75 14.61 4.83
CA HIS A 177 2.96 15.09 5.52
C HIS A 177 2.83 15.15 7.06
N ALA A 178 1.60 15.20 7.59
CA ALA A 178 1.36 15.18 9.04
C ALA A 178 1.73 13.85 9.71
N VAL A 179 1.87 12.77 8.94
CA VAL A 179 2.36 11.48 9.44
C VAL A 179 3.78 11.66 10.00
N ALA A 180 4.64 12.38 9.31
CA ALA A 180 6.00 12.66 9.77
C ALA A 180 6.03 13.55 11.03
N ASP A 181 5.01 14.39 11.28
CA ASP A 181 4.94 15.20 12.49
C ASP A 181 4.91 14.35 13.77
N VAL A 182 4.31 13.16 13.71
CA VAL A 182 4.21 12.23 14.85
C VAL A 182 5.40 11.27 14.90
N MET A 183 5.90 10.87 13.72
CA MET A 183 6.95 9.84 13.61
C MET A 183 8.37 10.40 13.77
N MET A 184 8.58 11.71 13.57
CA MET A 184 9.90 12.34 13.73
C MET A 184 9.96 13.19 15.01
N ALA A 185 11.07 13.08 15.72
CA ALA A 185 11.33 13.87 16.92
C ALA A 185 11.42 15.38 16.63
N ALA A 186 11.24 16.21 17.66
CA ALA A 186 11.71 17.58 17.65
C ALA A 186 13.25 17.62 17.71
N GLN A 187 13.85 18.76 17.39
CA GLN A 187 15.33 18.93 17.38
C GLN A 187 16.02 18.53 18.69
N GLU A 188 15.30 18.53 19.80
CA GLU A 188 15.82 18.15 21.12
C GLU A 188 15.66 16.66 21.43
N GLY A 189 15.26 15.83 20.45
CA GLY A 189 15.06 14.40 20.61
C GLY A 189 13.74 14.02 21.31
N HIS A 190 12.89 14.98 21.64
CA HIS A 190 11.59 14.73 22.25
C HIS A 190 10.52 14.47 21.19
N GLN A 191 9.54 13.65 21.51
CA GLN A 191 8.36 13.45 20.67
C GLN A 191 7.63 14.78 20.45
N ARG A 192 7.37 15.14 19.19
CA ARG A 192 6.67 16.38 18.82
C ARG A 192 5.17 16.28 19.06
N TYR A 193 4.58 15.17 18.65
CA TYR A 193 3.17 14.81 18.85
C TYR A 193 3.10 13.34 19.29
N PRO A 194 2.32 13.02 20.34
CA PRO A 194 2.20 11.64 20.80
C PRO A 194 1.35 10.78 19.86
N PHE A 195 1.57 9.47 19.88
CA PHE A 195 0.62 8.52 19.31
C PHE A 195 -0.62 8.43 20.22
N GLU A 196 -1.74 9.02 19.78
CA GLU A 196 -3.01 9.03 20.51
C GLU A 196 -4.07 8.12 19.88
N GLY A 197 -3.90 7.80 18.60
CA GLY A 197 -4.87 7.01 17.85
C GLY A 197 -5.09 5.61 18.42
N ARG A 198 -6.32 5.13 18.29
CA ARG A 198 -6.74 3.80 18.72
C ARG A 198 -7.57 3.16 17.63
N LEU A 199 -7.47 1.83 17.50
CA LEU A 199 -8.28 1.09 16.52
C LEU A 199 -9.77 1.31 16.79
N PRO A 200 -10.54 1.83 15.81
CA PRO A 200 -11.99 2.00 15.95
C PRO A 200 -12.75 0.69 15.79
N MET A 201 -12.08 -0.35 15.30
CA MET A 201 -12.62 -1.69 15.07
C MET A 201 -11.53 -2.72 15.35
N PRO A 202 -11.88 -4.02 15.57
CA PRO A 202 -10.88 -5.04 15.79
C PRO A 202 -10.04 -5.29 14.54
N TRP A 203 -8.76 -5.63 14.72
CA TRP A 203 -7.86 -6.03 13.63
C TRP A 203 -7.87 -7.55 13.45
N PRO A 204 -7.97 -8.10 12.22
CA PRO A 204 -8.16 -9.53 12.00
C PRO A 204 -6.90 -10.35 12.36
N ALA A 205 -7.12 -11.52 12.97
CA ALA A 205 -6.07 -12.49 13.24
C ALA A 205 -5.74 -13.38 12.03
N HIS A 206 -6.64 -13.44 11.08
CA HIS A 206 -6.52 -14.28 9.87
C HIS A 206 -7.28 -13.65 8.68
N GLU A 207 -7.06 -14.19 7.50
CA GLU A 207 -7.51 -13.65 6.22
C GLU A 207 -9.01 -13.83 5.89
N LEU A 208 -9.73 -14.66 6.65
CA LEU A 208 -11.15 -14.91 6.37
C LEU A 208 -11.98 -13.68 6.70
N ASN A 209 -12.72 -13.19 5.70
CA ASN A 209 -13.70 -12.14 5.90
C ASN A 209 -14.97 -12.74 6.55
N PRO A 210 -15.29 -12.41 7.79
CA PRO A 210 -16.50 -12.91 8.46
C PRO A 210 -17.71 -12.12 7.99
N LEU A 211 -18.18 -12.37 6.77
CA LEU A 211 -19.37 -11.73 6.21
C LEU A 211 -20.53 -11.74 7.20
N GLY A 212 -20.83 -10.57 7.78
CA GLY A 212 -22.06 -10.34 8.54
C GLY A 212 -22.11 -10.85 9.97
N HIS A 213 -21.04 -11.36 10.55
CA HIS A 213 -20.99 -11.83 11.93
C HIS A 213 -19.99 -11.03 12.76
N GLU A 214 -20.34 -10.76 14.02
CA GLU A 214 -19.38 -10.25 14.99
C GLU A 214 -18.22 -11.24 15.12
N LEU A 215 -16.99 -10.75 14.91
CA LEU A 215 -15.79 -11.55 15.13
C LEU A 215 -15.76 -12.00 16.59
N SER A 216 -15.59 -13.29 16.85
CA SER A 216 -15.30 -13.76 18.19
C SER A 216 -13.93 -13.20 18.64
N VAL A 217 -13.72 -13.06 19.96
CA VAL A 217 -12.46 -12.50 20.51
C VAL A 217 -11.23 -13.26 20.00
N SER A 218 -11.36 -14.56 19.72
CA SER A 218 -10.27 -15.39 19.17
C SER A 218 -9.92 -15.12 17.69
N GLN A 219 -10.70 -14.29 17.02
CA GLN A 219 -10.50 -13.93 15.61
C GLN A 219 -9.83 -12.57 15.44
N HIS A 220 -9.50 -11.90 16.56
CA HIS A 220 -8.81 -10.62 16.56
C HIS A 220 -7.34 -10.78 16.91
N ALA A 221 -6.45 -10.18 16.09
CA ALA A 221 -5.05 -9.97 16.47
C ALA A 221 -4.97 -8.84 17.51
N PHE A 222 -5.77 -7.77 17.28
CA PHE A 222 -5.84 -6.63 18.19
C PHE A 222 -7.29 -6.22 18.42
N PRO A 223 -7.69 -5.91 19.67
CA PRO A 223 -9.06 -5.51 19.99
C PRO A 223 -9.36 -4.05 19.59
N VAL A 224 -10.64 -3.69 19.58
CA VAL A 224 -11.07 -2.28 19.56
C VAL A 224 -10.38 -1.50 20.68
N GLY A 225 -9.94 -0.29 20.37
CA GLY A 225 -9.24 0.57 21.33
C GLY A 225 -7.75 0.26 21.48
N PHE A 226 -7.22 -0.75 20.79
CA PHE A 226 -5.78 -1.02 20.77
C PHE A 226 -5.02 0.12 20.09
N GLY A 227 -3.83 0.39 20.59
CA GLY A 227 -2.84 1.32 20.08
C GLY A 227 -1.79 1.55 21.16
N LEU A 228 -0.54 1.60 20.76
CA LEU A 228 0.60 1.83 21.63
C LEU A 228 0.92 3.33 21.70
N THR A 229 1.69 3.71 22.71
CA THR A 229 2.41 4.99 22.77
C THR A 229 3.90 4.73 22.58
N ALA A 230 4.70 5.74 22.31
CA ALA A 230 6.16 5.59 22.17
C ALA A 230 6.87 5.12 23.46
N SER A 231 6.18 5.12 24.61
CA SER A 231 6.71 4.60 25.87
C SER A 231 6.43 3.12 26.12
N ASP A 232 5.51 2.51 25.34
CA ASP A 232 5.17 1.10 25.46
C ASP A 232 6.25 0.25 24.80
N LYS A 233 6.90 -0.62 25.59
CA LYS A 233 8.04 -1.45 25.18
C LYS A 233 7.75 -2.94 25.41
N GLU A 234 6.53 -3.36 25.09
CA GLU A 234 6.16 -4.76 25.23
C GLU A 234 6.87 -5.61 24.16
N PRO A 235 7.43 -6.77 24.55
CA PRO A 235 8.05 -7.69 23.60
C PRO A 235 7.05 -8.12 22.52
N TRP A 236 7.49 -8.10 21.26
CA TRP A 236 6.65 -8.57 20.17
C TRP A 236 6.46 -10.08 20.22
N ILE A 237 5.20 -10.52 20.18
CA ILE A 237 4.83 -11.93 20.02
C ILE A 237 4.41 -12.11 18.56
N ALA A 238 5.16 -12.92 17.81
CA ALA A 238 4.90 -13.16 16.42
C ALA A 238 3.48 -13.69 16.17
N LEU A 239 2.80 -13.09 15.21
CA LEU A 239 1.47 -13.49 14.75
C LEU A 239 1.58 -14.67 13.78
N THR A 240 0.52 -15.47 13.66
CA THR A 240 0.49 -16.55 12.67
C THR A 240 0.45 -15.98 11.26
N GLU A 241 1.34 -16.48 10.39
CA GLU A 241 1.38 -16.13 8.97
C GLU A 241 0.70 -17.18 8.09
N VAL A 242 0.18 -18.26 8.73
CA VAL A 242 -0.49 -19.34 8.01
C VAL A 242 -1.96 -19.01 7.83
N PRO A 243 -2.44 -18.90 6.58
CA PRO A 243 -3.86 -18.74 6.31
C PRO A 243 -4.67 -19.93 6.86
N ILE A 244 -5.84 -19.68 7.43
CA ILE A 244 -6.71 -20.74 7.95
C ILE A 244 -7.77 -21.17 6.94
N GLY A 245 -8.01 -20.38 5.90
CA GLY A 245 -8.91 -20.70 4.79
C GLY A 245 -8.17 -21.43 3.68
N ALA A 246 -8.63 -22.62 3.29
CA ALA A 246 -8.31 -23.10 1.95
C ALA A 246 -8.97 -22.15 0.94
N PRO A 247 -8.35 -21.83 -0.20
CA PRO A 247 -9.03 -21.09 -1.26
C PRO A 247 -10.32 -21.88 -1.61
N LYS A 248 -11.47 -21.26 -1.40
CA LYS A 248 -12.77 -21.92 -1.56
C LYS A 248 -13.10 -22.31 -3.01
N THR A 249 -12.36 -21.76 -3.95
CA THR A 249 -12.52 -22.06 -5.37
C THR A 249 -11.16 -22.11 -6.05
N LEU A 250 -10.98 -23.08 -6.97
CA LEU A 250 -9.86 -23.10 -7.92
C LEU A 250 -10.05 -22.03 -9.02
N GLU A 251 -11.15 -21.30 -9.00
CA GLU A 251 -11.45 -20.22 -9.93
C GLU A 251 -10.67 -18.96 -9.53
N THR A 252 -9.72 -18.59 -10.36
CA THR A 252 -8.98 -17.34 -10.23
C THR A 252 -9.44 -16.38 -11.31
N TRP A 253 -10.16 -15.36 -10.93
CA TRP A 253 -10.54 -14.28 -11.85
C TRP A 253 -9.31 -13.44 -12.18
N VAL A 254 -8.96 -13.39 -13.44
CA VAL A 254 -7.88 -12.53 -13.95
C VAL A 254 -8.38 -11.09 -14.11
N PHE A 255 -9.63 -10.97 -14.54
CA PHE A 255 -10.27 -9.68 -14.77
C PHE A 255 -11.77 -9.76 -14.43
N ASP A 256 -12.20 -8.87 -13.55
CA ASP A 256 -13.61 -8.63 -13.25
C ASP A 256 -13.79 -7.15 -12.94
N LYS A 257 -14.31 -6.39 -13.91
CA LYS A 257 -14.37 -4.91 -13.91
C LYS A 257 -12.99 -4.21 -13.85
N GLY A 258 -11.98 -4.88 -13.34
CA GLY A 258 -10.58 -4.50 -13.25
C GLY A 258 -9.68 -5.73 -13.18
N VAL A 259 -8.38 -5.52 -13.26
CA VAL A 259 -7.40 -6.60 -13.07
C VAL A 259 -7.43 -7.01 -11.60
N ARG A 260 -7.53 -8.31 -11.36
CA ARG A 260 -7.59 -8.88 -10.01
C ARG A 260 -6.21 -9.35 -9.57
N ASP A 261 -5.88 -9.10 -8.30
CA ASP A 261 -4.69 -9.69 -7.71
C ASP A 261 -4.74 -11.23 -7.79
N PRO A 262 -3.62 -11.87 -8.05
CA PRO A 262 -2.24 -11.37 -8.15
C PRO A 262 -1.78 -11.01 -9.58
N TRP A 263 -2.69 -10.76 -10.50
CA TRP A 263 -2.37 -10.47 -11.89
C TRP A 263 -1.96 -9.01 -12.10
N THR A 264 -1.05 -8.79 -13.03
CA THR A 264 -0.73 -7.46 -13.57
C THR A 264 -0.93 -7.49 -15.07
N LEU A 265 -1.53 -6.43 -15.60
CA LEU A 265 -1.80 -6.27 -17.02
C LEU A 265 -0.70 -5.45 -17.67
N PHE A 266 -0.23 -5.90 -18.82
CA PHE A 266 0.80 -5.21 -19.61
C PHE A 266 0.35 -5.00 -21.04
N VAL A 267 0.86 -3.92 -21.66
CA VAL A 267 0.83 -3.67 -23.10
C VAL A 267 2.26 -3.62 -23.61
N GLY A 268 2.53 -4.21 -24.78
CA GLY A 268 3.87 -4.24 -25.37
C GLY A 268 3.86 -4.20 -26.89
N ASP A 269 4.92 -3.69 -27.49
CA ASP A 269 5.12 -3.65 -28.95
C ASP A 269 6.08 -4.75 -29.45
N ASP A 270 6.83 -5.39 -28.55
CA ASP A 270 7.71 -6.53 -28.77
C ASP A 270 7.82 -7.30 -27.46
N PHE A 271 8.46 -8.46 -27.45
CA PHE A 271 8.58 -9.32 -26.28
C PHE A 271 9.30 -8.66 -25.09
N ASP A 272 10.20 -7.72 -25.35
CA ASP A 272 11.06 -7.11 -24.33
C ASP A 272 10.61 -5.67 -23.93
N TRP A 273 9.53 -5.15 -24.54
CA TRP A 273 9.13 -3.75 -24.38
C TRP A 273 7.70 -3.63 -23.87
N SER A 274 7.49 -4.04 -22.65
CA SER A 274 6.20 -3.94 -21.98
C SER A 274 6.08 -2.68 -21.12
N VAL A 275 4.84 -2.21 -21.00
CA VAL A 275 4.42 -1.12 -20.10
C VAL A 275 3.30 -1.67 -19.24
N GLU A 276 3.44 -1.55 -17.94
CA GLU A 276 2.39 -1.90 -16.99
C GLU A 276 1.18 -0.99 -17.19
N VAL A 277 -0.02 -1.58 -17.18
CA VAL A 277 -1.26 -0.84 -17.36
C VAL A 277 -1.71 -0.27 -16.02
N GLY A 278 -1.57 1.03 -15.90
CA GLY A 278 -2.07 1.77 -14.75
C GLY A 278 -3.60 1.92 -14.74
N PRO A 279 -4.14 2.57 -13.71
CA PRO A 279 -5.60 2.75 -13.53
C PRO A 279 -6.28 3.51 -14.67
N ARG A 280 -5.58 4.42 -15.34
CA ARG A 280 -6.12 5.18 -16.51
C ARG A 280 -5.90 4.46 -17.84
N GLY A 281 -5.15 3.37 -17.85
CA GLY A 281 -4.71 2.68 -19.04
C GLY A 281 -3.22 2.85 -19.28
N ALA A 282 -2.74 2.44 -20.45
CA ALA A 282 -1.36 2.59 -20.87
C ALA A 282 -1.26 2.63 -22.39
N THR A 283 -0.15 3.15 -22.88
CA THR A 283 0.23 3.09 -24.29
C THR A 283 1.58 2.41 -24.39
N SER A 284 1.71 1.50 -25.35
CA SER A 284 2.97 0.80 -25.62
C SER A 284 4.09 1.80 -25.99
N LYS A 285 5.34 1.42 -25.76
CA LYS A 285 6.48 2.34 -25.93
C LYS A 285 6.60 2.95 -27.33
N ARG A 286 6.14 2.24 -28.37
CA ARG A 286 6.11 2.76 -29.75
C ARG A 286 4.80 3.43 -30.14
N GLY A 287 3.81 3.39 -29.28
CA GLY A 287 2.50 3.97 -29.53
C GLY A 287 1.64 3.17 -30.51
N GLU A 288 1.95 1.91 -30.75
CA GLU A 288 1.23 1.06 -31.72
C GLU A 288 -0.03 0.43 -31.08
N LEU A 289 -0.05 0.32 -29.77
CA LEU A 289 -1.17 -0.19 -28.98
C LEU A 289 -1.44 0.74 -27.82
N SER A 290 -2.69 1.12 -27.64
CA SER A 290 -3.16 1.81 -26.44
C SER A 290 -4.30 1.04 -25.79
N LEU A 291 -4.32 1.07 -24.48
CA LEU A 291 -5.37 0.52 -23.65
C LEU A 291 -5.90 1.62 -22.74
N THR A 292 -7.21 1.87 -22.82
CA THR A 292 -7.90 2.88 -22.02
C THR A 292 -9.03 2.26 -21.22
N VAL A 293 -9.31 2.84 -20.07
CA VAL A 293 -10.45 2.46 -19.22
C VAL A 293 -11.72 3.08 -19.81
N VAL A 294 -12.79 2.30 -19.93
CA VAL A 294 -14.07 2.75 -20.48
C VAL A 294 -15.25 2.12 -19.75
N ASP A 295 -16.38 2.77 -19.82
CA ASP A 295 -17.65 2.29 -19.31
C ASP A 295 -18.34 1.39 -20.34
N ARG A 296 -18.82 0.24 -19.92
CA ARG A 296 -19.62 -0.67 -20.73
C ARG A 296 -20.99 -0.97 -20.12
N LYS A 297 -21.05 -1.49 -18.91
CA LYS A 297 -22.28 -1.78 -18.14
C LYS A 297 -22.35 -0.90 -16.89
N VAL A 298 -21.21 -0.71 -16.25
CA VAL A 298 -21.02 0.21 -15.13
C VAL A 298 -19.79 1.05 -15.42
N GLN A 299 -19.54 2.05 -14.60
CA GLN A 299 -18.40 2.94 -14.79
C GLN A 299 -17.08 2.17 -14.65
N GLU A 300 -16.14 2.42 -15.56
CA GLU A 300 -14.77 1.88 -15.55
C GLU A 300 -14.67 0.34 -15.59
N ASP A 301 -15.71 -0.36 -16.03
CA ASP A 301 -15.80 -1.82 -16.00
C ASP A 301 -15.18 -2.55 -17.20
N ALA A 302 -14.64 -1.82 -18.16
CA ALA A 302 -14.06 -2.40 -19.36
C ALA A 302 -12.76 -1.69 -19.79
N ARG A 303 -12.05 -2.34 -20.70
CA ARG A 303 -10.81 -1.83 -21.30
C ARG A 303 -10.98 -1.78 -22.81
N ARG A 304 -10.68 -0.62 -23.40
CA ARG A 304 -10.66 -0.44 -24.85
C ARG A 304 -9.23 -0.59 -25.34
N LEU A 305 -9.04 -1.49 -26.30
CA LEU A 305 -7.79 -1.68 -27.01
C LEU A 305 -7.87 -0.97 -28.37
N GLU A 306 -6.90 -0.14 -28.67
CA GLU A 306 -6.78 0.56 -29.94
C GLU A 306 -5.41 0.26 -30.57
N PHE A 307 -5.43 -0.36 -31.77
CA PHE A 307 -4.24 -0.66 -32.56
C PHE A 307 -4.13 0.37 -33.67
N THR A 308 -2.96 1.02 -33.80
CA THR A 308 -2.75 2.03 -34.85
C THR A 308 -2.65 1.41 -36.25
N GLY A 309 -2.37 0.11 -36.35
CA GLY A 309 -2.28 -0.64 -37.60
C GLY A 309 -1.11 -0.22 -38.52
N LYS A 310 -0.20 0.60 -38.05
CA LYS A 310 0.94 1.15 -38.82
C LYS A 310 2.26 0.42 -38.59
N GLY A 311 2.30 -0.45 -37.58
CA GLY A 311 3.52 -1.10 -37.14
C GLY A 311 3.86 -2.37 -37.92
N LYS A 312 5.15 -2.65 -37.98
CA LYS A 312 5.70 -3.93 -38.45
C LYS A 312 6.02 -4.88 -37.29
N HIS A 313 5.65 -4.45 -36.08
CA HIS A 313 6.00 -5.11 -34.81
C HIS A 313 4.79 -5.82 -34.23
N LEU A 314 5.06 -6.82 -33.40
CA LEU A 314 4.05 -7.50 -32.65
C LEU A 314 3.56 -6.59 -31.52
N SER A 315 2.26 -6.27 -31.50
CA SER A 315 1.61 -5.60 -30.37
C SER A 315 0.84 -6.63 -29.55
N GLN A 316 1.03 -6.63 -28.25
CA GLN A 316 0.48 -7.63 -27.34
C GLN A 316 -0.10 -7.01 -26.07
N VAL A 317 -1.13 -7.69 -25.54
CA VAL A 317 -1.68 -7.45 -24.21
C VAL A 317 -1.61 -8.78 -23.47
N TYR A 318 -1.09 -8.75 -22.25
CA TYR A 318 -0.99 -9.98 -21.47
C TYR A 318 -1.11 -9.71 -19.98
N PHE A 319 -1.52 -10.73 -19.26
CA PHE A 319 -1.54 -10.74 -17.81
C PHE A 319 -0.34 -11.54 -17.30
N GLN A 320 0.28 -11.07 -16.25
CA GLN A 320 1.44 -11.70 -15.65
C GLN A 320 1.31 -11.76 -14.14
N PHE A 321 1.74 -12.87 -13.55
CA PHE A 321 2.08 -12.93 -12.15
C PHE A 321 3.48 -12.36 -11.91
N HIS A 322 3.68 -11.69 -10.79
CA HIS A 322 5.01 -11.28 -10.36
C HIS A 322 5.80 -12.45 -9.76
N ASP A 323 5.14 -13.29 -8.97
CA ASP A 323 5.75 -14.44 -8.32
C ASP A 323 5.45 -15.75 -9.06
N PRO A 324 6.34 -16.76 -8.99
CA PRO A 324 6.06 -18.10 -9.51
C PRO A 324 4.83 -18.69 -8.86
N VAL A 325 3.87 -19.14 -9.66
CA VAL A 325 2.63 -19.75 -9.18
C VAL A 325 2.65 -21.25 -9.45
N ASN A 326 2.29 -22.03 -8.43
CA ASN A 326 2.11 -23.47 -8.60
C ASN A 326 0.75 -23.78 -9.25
N MET A 327 0.74 -23.92 -10.56
CA MET A 327 -0.47 -24.23 -11.34
C MET A 327 -0.88 -25.72 -11.29
N ARG A 328 -0.12 -26.57 -10.60
CA ARG A 328 -0.34 -28.01 -10.57
C ARG A 328 -1.72 -28.40 -10.06
N ALA A 329 -2.26 -27.65 -9.10
CA ALA A 329 -3.60 -27.91 -8.57
C ALA A 329 -4.70 -27.63 -9.62
N LEU A 330 -4.52 -26.61 -10.45
CA LEU A 330 -5.43 -26.30 -11.58
C LEU A 330 -5.35 -27.35 -12.68
N GLU A 331 -4.13 -27.80 -13.02
CA GLU A 331 -3.90 -28.87 -13.98
C GLU A 331 -4.54 -30.18 -13.53
N MET A 332 -4.37 -30.56 -12.25
CA MET A 332 -4.97 -31.78 -11.69
C MET A 332 -6.50 -31.73 -11.58
N ALA A 333 -7.10 -30.54 -11.60
CA ALA A 333 -8.54 -30.32 -11.54
C ALA A 333 -9.18 -30.13 -12.93
N ASP A 334 -8.47 -30.45 -14.02
CA ASP A 334 -8.89 -30.16 -15.40
C ASP A 334 -9.28 -28.68 -15.61
N GLY A 335 -8.49 -27.77 -14.99
CA GLY A 335 -8.70 -26.35 -15.07
C GLY A 335 -8.61 -25.82 -16.49
N ALA A 336 -9.45 -24.86 -16.83
CA ALA A 336 -9.45 -24.17 -18.11
C ALA A 336 -9.42 -22.66 -17.92
N LEU A 337 -8.79 -21.95 -18.86
CA LEU A 337 -8.94 -20.50 -18.98
C LEU A 337 -10.22 -20.22 -19.79
N SER A 338 -11.08 -19.40 -19.21
CA SER A 338 -12.32 -18.93 -19.86
C SER A 338 -12.20 -17.42 -20.11
N PHE A 339 -12.53 -16.96 -21.32
CA PHE A 339 -12.46 -15.56 -21.76
C PHE A 339 -13.84 -14.98 -22.07
#